data_58821f96b0c09f42552ea41982fa9d60
#
_entry.id   58821f96b0c09f42552ea41982fa9d60
#
_cell.length_a   1.000
_cell.length_b   1.000
_cell.length_c   1.000
_cell.angle_alpha   90.00
_cell.angle_beta   90.00
_cell.angle_gamma   90.00
#
_symmetry.space_group_name_H-M   'P 1'
#
loop_
_entity.id
_entity.type
_entity.pdbx_description
1 polymer ?
#
loop_
_entity_poly.entity_id
_entity_poly.type
_entity_poly.pdbx_seq_one_letter_code
_entity_poly.pdbx_strand_id
1 'polypeptide(L)'
;MMAELVDSHCHLDFPDFEGETEALIARARDAGVTRMVTICTRIANEPKVRAMAEAHEGLFYTYGVHPMSATTEPEVTVEDLIRLSQHPKMVGLGETGLDYHYTPESQDVQKRSLRVHIEAAQETGLPLIIHARDADEDMARIITEGYRAKPYGC
;
A
#
# COMPACT_ATOMS: atom_id res chain seq x y z
N MET A 1 -25.47 20.07 4.37
CA MET A 1 -24.04 19.66 4.55
C MET A 1 -23.74 18.64 3.45
N MET A 2 -22.71 18.86 2.64
CA MET A 2 -22.23 17.83 1.75
C MET A 2 -21.55 16.73 2.59
N ALA A 3 -21.73 15.46 2.19
CA ALA A 3 -21.03 14.35 2.85
C ALA A 3 -19.53 14.51 2.63
N GLU A 4 -18.74 14.30 3.66
CA GLU A 4 -17.28 14.19 3.52
C GLU A 4 -16.98 12.84 2.87
N LEU A 5 -16.16 12.88 1.81
CA LEU A 5 -15.70 11.70 1.10
C LEU A 5 -14.25 11.41 1.44
N VAL A 6 -13.92 10.13 1.46
CA VAL A 6 -12.54 9.64 1.60
C VAL A 6 -12.19 8.82 0.37
N ASP A 7 -11.11 9.21 -0.31
CA ASP A 7 -10.49 8.36 -1.33
C ASP A 7 -9.47 7.44 -0.63
N SER A 8 -9.84 6.19 -0.46
CA SER A 8 -9.02 5.21 0.28
C SER A 8 -7.90 4.57 -0.55
N HIS A 9 -7.85 4.84 -1.89
CA HIS A 9 -6.86 4.20 -2.75
C HIS A 9 -6.62 5.03 -4.02
N CYS A 10 -5.57 5.85 -4.01
CA CYS A 10 -5.12 6.60 -5.19
C CYS A 10 -3.59 6.50 -5.35
N HIS A 11 -3.08 6.89 -6.52
CA HIS A 11 -1.65 6.84 -6.84
C HIS A 11 -1.17 8.22 -7.30
N LEU A 12 -1.02 9.16 -6.35
CA LEU A 12 -0.64 10.54 -6.65
C LEU A 12 0.86 10.70 -7.04
N ASP A 13 1.68 9.67 -6.79
CA ASP A 13 3.09 9.64 -7.13
C ASP A 13 3.38 9.21 -8.57
N PHE A 14 2.36 8.78 -9.32
CA PHE A 14 2.54 8.32 -10.70
C PHE A 14 3.01 9.47 -11.61
N PRO A 15 3.84 9.13 -12.62
CA PRO A 15 4.40 10.13 -13.56
C PRO A 15 3.34 10.99 -14.26
N ASP A 16 2.14 10.42 -14.49
CA ASP A 16 1.02 11.11 -15.12
C ASP A 16 0.57 12.37 -14.35
N PHE A 17 0.88 12.46 -13.06
CA PHE A 17 0.50 13.56 -12.16
C PHE A 17 1.70 14.41 -11.73
N GLU A 18 2.84 14.27 -12.40
CA GLU A 18 4.04 15.02 -12.03
C GLU A 18 3.81 16.53 -12.21
N GLY A 19 4.04 17.29 -11.13
CA GLY A 19 3.82 18.73 -11.09
C GLY A 19 2.35 19.15 -10.90
N GLU A 20 1.38 18.22 -10.84
CA GLU A 20 -0.04 18.52 -10.70
C GLU A 20 -0.63 18.20 -9.32
N THR A 21 0.13 17.69 -8.38
CA THR A 21 -0.34 17.23 -7.07
C THR A 21 -1.21 18.25 -6.35
N GLU A 22 -0.76 19.52 -6.28
CA GLU A 22 -1.52 20.60 -5.64
C GLU A 22 -2.89 20.83 -6.30
N ALA A 23 -2.91 20.87 -7.63
CA ALA A 23 -4.13 21.08 -8.41
C ALA A 23 -5.10 19.89 -8.28
N LEU A 24 -4.57 18.67 -8.23
CA LEU A 24 -5.36 17.45 -7.99
C LEU A 24 -6.03 17.46 -6.63
N ILE A 25 -5.26 17.75 -5.57
CA ILE A 25 -5.78 17.84 -4.20
C ILE A 25 -6.83 18.94 -4.08
N ALA A 26 -6.60 20.11 -4.71
CA ALA A 26 -7.58 21.20 -4.71
C ALA A 26 -8.89 20.77 -5.37
N ARG A 27 -8.84 20.15 -6.57
CA ARG A 27 -10.04 19.64 -7.27
C ARG A 27 -10.77 18.57 -6.45
N ALA A 28 -10.03 17.66 -5.79
CA ALA A 28 -10.60 16.64 -4.92
C ALA A 28 -11.38 17.27 -3.75
N ARG A 29 -10.80 18.28 -3.09
CA ARG A 29 -11.46 19.03 -2.01
C ARG A 29 -12.71 19.76 -2.49
N ASP A 30 -12.66 20.42 -3.64
CA ASP A 30 -13.81 21.08 -4.25
C ASP A 30 -14.95 20.09 -4.56
N ALA A 31 -14.60 18.84 -4.87
CA ALA A 31 -15.57 17.76 -5.08
C ALA A 31 -16.04 17.08 -3.76
N GLY A 32 -15.56 17.53 -2.60
CA GLY A 32 -15.94 17.01 -1.28
C GLY A 32 -15.05 15.87 -0.77
N VAL A 33 -13.96 15.51 -1.48
CA VAL A 33 -12.97 14.54 -0.99
C VAL A 33 -12.02 15.26 -0.04
N THR A 34 -12.18 15.01 1.27
CA THR A 34 -11.43 15.70 2.32
C THR A 34 -10.21 14.95 2.79
N ARG A 35 -10.17 13.62 2.56
CA ARG A 35 -9.04 12.74 2.89
C ARG A 35 -8.74 11.81 1.74
N MET A 36 -7.44 11.56 1.54
CA MET A 36 -6.94 10.67 0.50
C MET A 36 -5.83 9.78 1.07
N VAL A 37 -5.75 8.54 0.60
CA VAL A 37 -4.65 7.62 0.91
C VAL A 37 -3.93 7.32 -0.39
N THR A 38 -2.71 7.86 -0.54
CA THR A 38 -1.86 7.54 -1.69
C THR A 38 -1.05 6.27 -1.43
N ILE A 39 -1.06 5.37 -2.40
CA ILE A 39 -0.53 4.02 -2.25
C ILE A 39 0.88 3.95 -2.82
N CYS A 40 1.86 3.70 -1.95
CA CYS A 40 3.25 3.49 -2.35
C CYS A 40 3.48 2.03 -2.73
N THR A 41 3.86 1.78 -3.98
CA THR A 41 4.01 0.44 -4.55
C THR A 41 5.46 -0.02 -4.68
N ARG A 42 6.44 0.86 -4.38
CA ARG A 42 7.88 0.61 -4.50
C ARG A 42 8.65 1.22 -3.35
N ILE A 43 9.70 0.53 -2.90
CA ILE A 43 10.60 1.02 -1.83
C ILE A 43 11.21 2.37 -2.21
N ALA A 44 11.67 2.50 -3.44
CA ALA A 44 12.32 3.72 -3.94
C ALA A 44 11.41 4.95 -3.91
N ASN A 45 10.08 4.78 -3.95
CA ASN A 45 9.11 5.87 -3.99
C ASN A 45 8.68 6.34 -2.59
N GLU A 46 8.96 5.58 -1.52
CA GLU A 46 8.50 5.92 -0.17
C GLU A 46 8.87 7.35 0.26
N PRO A 47 10.10 7.83 0.08
CA PRO A 47 10.45 9.20 0.48
C PRO A 47 9.62 10.27 -0.24
N LYS A 48 9.30 10.06 -1.53
CA LYS A 48 8.46 10.98 -2.32
C LYS A 48 7.02 10.97 -1.80
N VAL A 49 6.45 9.79 -1.62
CA VAL A 49 5.06 9.63 -1.17
C VAL A 49 4.88 10.17 0.26
N ARG A 50 5.84 9.90 1.14
CA ARG A 50 5.85 10.45 2.50
C ARG A 50 5.90 11.98 2.50
N ALA A 51 6.81 12.58 1.72
CA ALA A 51 6.90 14.04 1.62
C ALA A 51 5.60 14.67 1.11
N MET A 52 4.92 14.03 0.16
CA MET A 52 3.59 14.47 -0.31
C MET A 52 2.57 14.44 0.83
N ALA A 53 2.53 13.36 1.62
CA ALA A 53 1.61 13.25 2.75
C ALA A 53 1.92 14.26 3.86
N GLU A 54 3.20 14.53 4.13
CA GLU A 54 3.63 15.55 5.11
C GLU A 54 3.22 16.97 4.70
N ALA A 55 3.25 17.26 3.39
CA ALA A 55 2.89 18.59 2.86
C ALA A 55 1.39 18.90 2.91
N HIS A 56 0.51 17.88 3.02
CA HIS A 56 -0.95 18.03 2.94
C HIS A 56 -1.65 17.39 4.13
N GLU A 57 -2.40 18.16 4.93
CA GLU A 57 -3.07 17.68 6.15
C GLU A 57 -3.97 16.47 5.91
N GLY A 58 -4.81 16.50 4.86
CA GLY A 58 -5.76 15.44 4.51
C GLY A 58 -5.17 14.29 3.71
N LEU A 59 -3.87 14.27 3.43
CA LEU A 59 -3.21 13.21 2.69
C LEU A 59 -2.49 12.25 3.64
N PHE A 60 -2.75 10.96 3.45
CA PHE A 60 -2.12 9.84 4.13
C PHE A 60 -1.47 8.93 3.10
N TYR A 61 -0.65 7.97 3.53
CA TYR A 61 -0.04 7.03 2.61
C TYR A 61 0.07 5.62 3.19
N THR A 62 0.30 4.68 2.29
CA THR A 62 0.67 3.31 2.62
C THR A 62 2.06 3.00 2.07
N TYR A 63 2.67 1.93 2.55
CA TYR A 63 3.95 1.48 2.06
C TYR A 63 3.99 -0.03 1.92
N GLY A 64 4.44 -0.49 0.78
CA GLY A 64 4.62 -1.91 0.49
C GLY A 64 5.29 -2.14 -0.86
N VAL A 65 5.47 -3.42 -1.17
CA VAL A 65 6.03 -3.88 -2.45
C VAL A 65 4.94 -4.55 -3.26
N HIS A 66 4.54 -3.88 -4.32
CA HIS A 66 3.57 -4.43 -5.27
C HIS A 66 4.10 -5.73 -5.90
N PRO A 67 3.27 -6.76 -6.13
CA PRO A 67 3.74 -8.05 -6.65
C PRO A 67 4.51 -7.93 -7.98
N MET A 68 4.13 -7.02 -8.86
CA MET A 68 4.87 -6.77 -10.11
C MET A 68 6.27 -6.18 -9.91
N SER A 69 6.56 -5.63 -8.73
CA SER A 69 7.86 -5.06 -8.38
C SER A 69 8.69 -5.99 -7.49
N ALA A 70 8.14 -7.11 -7.05
CA ALA A 70 8.75 -7.97 -6.05
C ALA A 70 10.11 -8.56 -6.46
N THR A 71 10.39 -8.69 -7.76
CA THR A 71 11.69 -9.17 -8.27
C THR A 71 12.69 -8.06 -8.59
N THR A 72 12.23 -6.81 -8.68
CA THR A 72 13.05 -5.65 -9.07
C THR A 72 13.41 -4.74 -7.90
N GLU A 73 12.63 -4.81 -6.82
CA GLU A 73 12.91 -4.12 -5.57
C GLU A 73 13.79 -4.99 -4.65
N PRO A 74 14.58 -4.39 -3.76
CA PRO A 74 15.22 -5.13 -2.66
C PRO A 74 14.17 -5.88 -1.82
N GLU A 75 14.54 -7.03 -1.27
CA GLU A 75 13.67 -7.73 -0.33
C GLU A 75 13.41 -6.85 0.89
N VAL A 76 12.14 -6.55 1.16
CA VAL A 76 11.73 -5.82 2.35
C VAL A 76 11.65 -6.78 3.53
N THR A 77 12.07 -6.32 4.71
CA THR A 77 11.98 -7.09 5.94
C THR A 77 10.80 -6.64 6.81
N VAL A 78 10.40 -7.50 7.73
CA VAL A 78 9.37 -7.15 8.74
C VAL A 78 9.80 -5.93 9.55
N GLU A 79 11.07 -5.88 9.95
CA GLU A 79 11.66 -4.78 10.71
C GLU A 79 11.63 -3.45 9.95
N ASP A 80 11.85 -3.46 8.63
CA ASP A 80 11.75 -2.27 7.78
C ASP A 80 10.32 -1.74 7.76
N LEU A 81 9.35 -2.61 7.58
CA LEU A 81 7.92 -2.26 7.59
C LEU A 81 7.49 -1.71 8.96
N ILE A 82 7.91 -2.35 10.06
CA ILE A 82 7.63 -1.87 11.41
C ILE A 82 8.26 -0.49 11.64
N ARG A 83 9.51 -0.29 11.23
CA ARG A 83 10.21 1.00 11.38
C ARG A 83 9.49 2.13 10.63
N LEU A 84 9.08 1.88 9.39
CA LEU A 84 8.38 2.88 8.57
C LEU A 84 6.97 3.15 9.09
N SER A 85 6.29 2.16 9.65
CA SER A 85 4.94 2.28 10.21
C SER A 85 4.84 3.22 11.43
N GLN A 86 5.98 3.62 11.99
CA GLN A 86 6.00 4.61 13.07
C GLN A 86 5.64 6.03 12.59
N HIS A 87 5.60 6.27 11.28
CA HIS A 87 5.23 7.57 10.74
C HIS A 87 3.71 7.81 10.89
N PRO A 88 3.27 8.94 11.49
CA PRO A 88 1.86 9.14 11.85
C PRO A 88 0.91 9.26 10.65
N LYS A 89 1.43 9.50 9.45
CA LYS A 89 0.65 9.56 8.21
C LYS A 89 0.64 8.24 7.43
N MET A 90 1.39 7.24 7.87
CA MET A 90 1.36 5.90 7.29
C MET A 90 0.22 5.10 7.92
N VAL A 91 -0.80 4.76 7.12
CA VAL A 91 -2.05 4.19 7.61
C VAL A 91 -2.29 2.74 7.16
N GLY A 92 -1.35 2.14 6.46
CA GLY A 92 -1.48 0.75 5.99
C GLY A 92 -0.20 0.20 5.39
N LEU A 93 -0.13 -1.10 5.30
CA LEU A 93 0.97 -1.87 4.71
C LEU A 93 0.55 -2.41 3.34
N GLY A 94 1.20 -1.97 2.32
CA GLY A 94 0.89 -2.30 0.93
C GLY A 94 0.97 -1.05 0.01
N GLU A 95 0.74 -1.24 -1.25
CA GLU A 95 0.08 -2.38 -1.89
C GLU A 95 1.04 -3.58 -1.97
N THR A 96 0.55 -4.74 -1.58
CA THR A 96 1.24 -6.03 -1.64
C THR A 96 0.26 -7.11 -2.10
N GLY A 97 0.75 -8.28 -2.48
CA GLY A 97 -0.15 -9.35 -2.88
C GLY A 97 0.41 -10.26 -3.96
N LEU A 98 -0.49 -10.73 -4.84
CA LEU A 98 -0.17 -11.68 -5.90
C LEU A 98 -0.73 -11.22 -7.25
N ASP A 99 0.12 -11.28 -8.28
CA ASP A 99 -0.25 -11.03 -9.68
C ASP A 99 0.32 -12.15 -10.57
N TYR A 100 -0.54 -13.07 -10.97
CA TYR A 100 -0.16 -14.17 -11.86
C TYR A 100 -0.47 -13.87 -13.32
N HIS A 101 -1.09 -12.71 -13.58
CA HIS A 101 -1.37 -12.26 -14.93
C HIS A 101 -0.15 -11.62 -15.59
N TYR A 102 0.43 -10.60 -14.93
CA TYR A 102 1.55 -9.85 -15.50
C TYR A 102 2.92 -10.43 -15.17
N THR A 103 3.06 -11.10 -14.02
CA THR A 103 4.33 -11.63 -13.54
C THR A 103 4.22 -13.08 -13.04
N PRO A 104 3.72 -14.02 -13.89
CA PRO A 104 3.46 -15.40 -13.48
C PRO A 104 4.74 -16.17 -13.10
N GLU A 105 5.91 -15.74 -13.57
CA GLU A 105 7.21 -16.37 -13.29
C GLU A 105 7.74 -16.05 -11.89
N SER A 106 7.19 -15.04 -11.23
CA SER A 106 7.69 -14.56 -9.93
C SER A 106 6.82 -14.97 -8.72
N GLN A 107 5.93 -15.96 -8.89
CA GLN A 107 4.96 -16.37 -7.86
C GLN A 107 5.58 -16.62 -6.49
N ASP A 108 6.72 -17.32 -6.42
CA ASP A 108 7.35 -17.65 -5.13
C ASP A 108 7.91 -16.41 -4.42
N VAL A 109 8.44 -15.45 -5.17
CA VAL A 109 8.91 -14.16 -4.62
C VAL A 109 7.74 -13.35 -4.10
N GLN A 110 6.66 -13.26 -4.88
CA GLN A 110 5.44 -12.57 -4.48
C GLN A 110 4.84 -13.17 -3.20
N LYS A 111 4.75 -14.50 -3.10
CA LYS A 111 4.25 -15.20 -1.91
C LYS A 111 5.11 -14.94 -0.67
N ARG A 112 6.44 -14.89 -0.82
CA ARG A 112 7.33 -14.52 0.29
C ARG A 112 7.11 -13.07 0.72
N SER A 113 7.08 -12.15 -0.23
CA SER A 113 6.81 -10.73 0.04
C SER A 113 5.47 -10.53 0.76
N LEU A 114 4.39 -11.17 0.28
CA LEU A 114 3.07 -11.10 0.92
C LEU A 114 3.12 -11.59 2.39
N ARG A 115 3.83 -12.69 2.67
CA ARG A 115 3.97 -13.21 4.04
C ARG A 115 4.70 -12.22 4.97
N VAL A 116 5.75 -11.55 4.47
CA VAL A 116 6.45 -10.50 5.23
C VAL A 116 5.51 -9.35 5.58
N HIS A 117 4.66 -8.91 4.64
CA HIS A 117 3.68 -7.86 4.91
C HIS A 117 2.59 -8.30 5.89
N ILE A 118 2.14 -9.56 5.82
CA ILE A 118 1.20 -10.13 6.80
C ILE A 118 1.79 -10.12 8.20
N GLU A 119 3.04 -10.58 8.35
CA GLU A 119 3.74 -10.58 9.64
C GLU A 119 3.89 -9.15 10.19
N ALA A 120 4.27 -8.19 9.35
CA ALA A 120 4.34 -6.79 9.75
C ALA A 120 2.96 -6.21 10.16
N ALA A 121 1.87 -6.58 9.45
CA ALA A 121 0.52 -6.17 9.83
C ALA A 121 0.09 -6.74 11.19
N GLN A 122 0.50 -7.97 11.49
CA GLN A 122 0.26 -8.61 12.79
C GLN A 122 1.00 -7.92 13.93
N GLU A 123 2.19 -7.38 13.67
CA GLU A 123 3.01 -6.69 14.69
C GLU A 123 2.60 -5.23 14.87
N THR A 124 2.23 -4.55 13.81
CA THR A 124 1.90 -3.10 13.84
C THR A 124 0.44 -2.82 14.11
N GLY A 125 -0.46 -3.76 13.80
CA GLY A 125 -1.90 -3.54 13.81
C GLY A 125 -2.42 -2.71 12.63
N LEU A 126 -1.55 -2.31 11.68
CA LEU A 126 -1.96 -1.63 10.46
C LEU A 126 -2.61 -2.61 9.48
N PRO A 127 -3.65 -2.17 8.73
CA PRO A 127 -4.28 -3.02 7.73
C PRO A 127 -3.37 -3.26 6.52
N LEU A 128 -3.57 -4.41 5.86
CA LEU A 128 -2.99 -4.69 4.54
C LEU A 128 -3.82 -4.05 3.44
N ILE A 129 -3.13 -3.51 2.43
CA ILE A 129 -3.72 -3.14 1.16
C ILE A 129 -3.30 -4.20 0.14
N ILE A 130 -4.29 -4.93 -0.38
CA ILE A 130 -4.08 -6.17 -1.13
C ILE A 130 -4.35 -5.96 -2.61
N HIS A 131 -3.37 -6.36 -3.42
CA HIS A 131 -3.50 -6.61 -4.84
C HIS A 131 -3.71 -8.11 -5.11
N ALA A 132 -4.72 -8.48 -5.88
CA ALA A 132 -4.95 -9.86 -6.31
C ALA A 132 -5.38 -9.90 -7.78
N ARG A 133 -4.62 -10.61 -8.62
CA ARG A 133 -4.97 -10.81 -10.01
C ARG A 133 -4.57 -12.20 -10.49
N ASP A 134 -5.56 -12.99 -10.95
CA ASP A 134 -5.40 -14.36 -11.39
C ASP A 134 -4.69 -15.28 -10.36
N ALA A 135 -4.90 -15.01 -9.03
CA ALA A 135 -4.19 -15.65 -7.94
C ALA A 135 -5.11 -16.04 -6.75
N ASP A 136 -6.41 -16.17 -6.98
CA ASP A 136 -7.44 -16.27 -5.94
C ASP A 136 -7.21 -17.39 -4.94
N GLU A 137 -6.83 -18.59 -5.41
CA GLU A 137 -6.62 -19.76 -4.55
C GLU A 137 -5.44 -19.56 -3.58
N ASP A 138 -4.29 -19.14 -4.11
CA ASP A 138 -3.10 -18.86 -3.28
C ASP A 138 -3.32 -17.67 -2.36
N MET A 139 -4.00 -16.63 -2.83
CA MET A 139 -4.36 -15.47 -2.03
C MET A 139 -5.24 -15.87 -0.84
N ALA A 140 -6.35 -16.58 -1.11
CA ALA A 140 -7.26 -17.03 -0.06
C ALA A 140 -6.55 -17.93 0.96
N ARG A 141 -5.69 -18.84 0.48
CA ARG A 141 -4.92 -19.74 1.34
C ARG A 141 -3.95 -18.96 2.24
N ILE A 142 -3.12 -18.08 1.67
CA ILE A 142 -2.07 -17.35 2.41
C ILE A 142 -2.69 -16.39 3.43
N ILE A 143 -3.74 -15.66 3.06
CA ILE A 143 -4.45 -14.77 3.98
C ILE A 143 -5.06 -15.57 5.13
N THR A 144 -5.71 -16.70 4.82
CA THR A 144 -6.34 -17.55 5.84
C THR A 144 -5.31 -18.16 6.78
N GLU A 145 -4.19 -18.65 6.27
CA GLU A 145 -3.07 -19.18 7.08
C GLU A 145 -2.56 -18.10 8.05
N GLY A 146 -2.27 -16.90 7.53
CA GLY A 146 -1.80 -15.78 8.34
C GLY A 146 -2.81 -15.36 9.40
N TYR A 147 -4.08 -15.18 9.03
CA TYR A 147 -5.13 -14.76 9.96
C TYR A 147 -5.36 -15.77 11.10
N ARG A 148 -5.27 -17.08 10.80
CA ARG A 148 -5.39 -18.13 11.82
C ARG A 148 -4.20 -18.16 12.79
N ALA A 149 -3.01 -17.80 12.31
CA ALA A 149 -1.82 -17.73 13.16
C ALA A 149 -1.90 -16.55 14.13
N LYS A 150 -2.22 -15.36 13.63
CA LYS A 150 -2.46 -14.14 14.42
C LYS A 150 -3.36 -13.21 13.60
N PRO A 151 -4.56 -12.83 14.09
CA PRO A 151 -5.48 -11.94 13.36
C PRO A 151 -4.87 -10.59 13.02
N TYR A 152 -5.24 -10.06 11.85
CA TYR A 152 -4.87 -8.73 11.33
C TYR A 152 -5.99 -8.15 10.45
N GLY A 153 -5.94 -6.84 10.13
CA GLY A 153 -6.86 -6.18 9.20
C GLY A 153 -6.38 -6.20 7.74
N CYS A 154 -7.31 -6.13 6.80
CA CYS A 154 -7.05 -5.90 5.38
C CYS A 154 -8.26 -5.19 4.73
#